data_19f0ec8e4547ae7a042c6a93f25d9946
#
_entry.id   19f0ec8e4547ae7a042c6a93f25d9946
#
_cell.length_a   1.000
_cell.length_b   1.000
_cell.length_c   1.000
_cell.angle_alpha   90.00
_cell.angle_beta   90.00
_cell.angle_gamma   90.00
#
_symmetry.space_group_name_H-M   'P 1'
#
loop_
_entity.id
_entity.type
_entity.pdbx_description
1 polymer ?
#
loop_
_entity_poly.entity_id
_entity_poly.type
_entity_poly.pdbx_seq_one_letter_code
_entity_poly.pdbx_strand_id
1 'polypeptide(L)'
;MADDAFAENQAATQKFSKGTQVAVIPMTFRLRLLIFFVSIFSLSSGSFALASSSSSTTTKAKASGHVTESAHAQKHMARLRHKRAARRHVAARSATARTTSAKATSAKATNGATLKTVSLHRRHARHRWVEQFTASSFADDITDGDIVEGEDPVVRQAAIDALGNMNGTVVAIDPTSGRILAMVNQKLALSEGAQPCSTIKVAVALAGLSEKVITREEAVSLGGRSHMSLTQALAHSNNAYFEAVGRRLGFPKVSFYAHQFGLGELAGYGIQGEHLGTFPDHELPANLGGVGKMCSFGESISMTPLQLGALVSAVANGGTLYYLQHPTSVDQVIGFEPRVKRQLDIGPLVPEIAEGMTGAVRYGTARRLGLNFSEEQILGKTGTCSKDGTRFGWFASYADTQYGHIVTVVFLQGGRPTFGPKAAEISGKFYRALYDHNFFAARATTASGIPAEKPAVGVQQ
;
A
#
# COMPACT_ATOMS: atom_id res chain seq x y z
N MET A 1 -2.17 -47.44 45.26
CA MET A 1 -3.18 -46.35 45.31
C MET A 1 -2.98 -45.48 44.14
N ALA A 2 -3.30 -45.99 42.97
CA ALA A 2 -3.32 -45.24 41.69
C ALA A 2 -3.94 -46.13 40.60
N ASP A 3 -5.19 -46.58 40.80
CA ASP A 3 -5.92 -47.43 39.84
C ASP A 3 -7.45 -47.38 40.05
N ASP A 4 -8.04 -46.15 40.23
CA ASP A 4 -9.50 -46.03 40.35
C ASP A 4 -10.08 -44.74 39.74
N ALA A 5 -9.45 -44.20 38.67
CA ALA A 5 -9.97 -42.99 38.00
C ALA A 5 -10.21 -43.18 36.48
N PHE A 6 -10.32 -44.42 35.98
CA PHE A 6 -10.48 -44.68 34.53
C PHE A 6 -11.78 -45.37 34.12
N ALA A 7 -12.72 -45.61 35.05
CA ALA A 7 -13.92 -46.40 34.81
C ALA A 7 -15.25 -45.65 34.80
N GLU A 8 -15.28 -44.31 34.96
CA GLU A 8 -16.55 -43.55 35.08
C GLU A 8 -16.92 -42.64 33.87
N ASN A 9 -16.20 -42.73 32.76
CA ASN A 9 -16.47 -41.85 31.58
C ASN A 9 -16.88 -42.62 30.30
N GLN A 10 -17.36 -43.86 30.39
CA GLN A 10 -17.89 -44.60 29.23
C GLN A 10 -19.39 -44.95 29.30
N ALA A 11 -20.16 -44.42 30.26
CA ALA A 11 -21.58 -44.74 30.41
C ALA A 11 -22.57 -43.64 29.97
N ALA A 12 -22.10 -42.54 29.31
CA ALA A 12 -22.98 -41.42 28.90
C ALA A 12 -23.21 -41.29 27.38
N THR A 13 -22.79 -42.27 26.56
CA THR A 13 -22.92 -42.16 25.09
C THR A 13 -23.79 -43.25 24.48
N GLN A 14 -24.81 -43.74 25.18
CA GLN A 14 -25.76 -44.69 24.61
C GLN A 14 -27.20 -44.45 25.08
N LYS A 15 -27.80 -43.33 24.65
CA LYS A 15 -29.29 -43.21 24.60
C LYS A 15 -29.64 -41.92 23.83
N PHE A 16 -29.72 -41.98 22.53
CA PHE A 16 -30.66 -41.21 21.67
C PHE A 16 -30.49 -41.68 20.24
N SER A 17 -31.04 -42.80 19.92
CA SER A 17 -31.32 -43.24 18.57
C SER A 17 -32.73 -43.78 18.54
N LYS A 18 -33.69 -42.96 18.10
CA LYS A 18 -34.93 -43.43 17.48
C LYS A 18 -35.62 -42.24 16.77
N GLY A 19 -35.59 -42.28 15.46
CA GLY A 19 -36.76 -41.99 14.65
C GLY A 19 -37.01 -40.56 14.23
N THR A 20 -36.55 -40.19 13.05
CA THR A 20 -37.45 -39.55 12.07
C THR A 20 -36.84 -39.76 10.70
N GLN A 21 -37.40 -40.66 9.91
CA GLN A 21 -37.17 -40.81 8.48
C GLN A 21 -37.85 -39.63 7.80
N VAL A 22 -37.08 -38.79 7.10
CA VAL A 22 -37.60 -37.83 6.15
C VAL A 22 -37.30 -38.37 4.77
N ALA A 23 -38.37 -38.61 4.04
CA ALA A 23 -38.40 -39.21 2.71
C ALA A 23 -37.61 -38.38 1.70
N VAL A 24 -36.69 -39.01 1.00
CA VAL A 24 -36.02 -38.49 -0.20
C VAL A 24 -37.00 -38.65 -1.36
N ILE A 25 -37.49 -37.55 -1.93
CA ILE A 25 -38.25 -37.53 -3.19
C ILE A 25 -37.23 -37.22 -4.29
N PRO A 26 -37.08 -38.07 -5.31
CA PRO A 26 -36.26 -37.79 -6.47
C PRO A 26 -37.00 -36.86 -7.41
N MET A 27 -36.49 -35.71 -7.70
CA MET A 27 -37.02 -34.78 -8.68
C MET A 27 -36.31 -34.99 -10.03
N THR A 28 -36.84 -35.91 -10.83
CA THR A 28 -36.52 -36.05 -12.24
C THR A 28 -37.56 -35.27 -13.08
N PHE A 29 -37.06 -34.64 -14.15
CA PHE A 29 -37.78 -34.19 -15.32
C PHE A 29 -38.72 -32.96 -15.20
N ARG A 30 -38.21 -31.82 -15.65
CA ARG A 30 -38.85 -30.98 -16.68
C ARG A 30 -37.84 -30.04 -17.33
N LEU A 31 -37.10 -30.61 -18.26
CA LEU A 31 -36.47 -29.90 -19.36
C LEU A 31 -37.53 -29.93 -20.50
N ARG A 32 -37.95 -28.78 -20.97
CA ARG A 32 -38.39 -28.49 -22.34
C ARG A 32 -39.32 -27.27 -22.37
N LEU A 33 -38.98 -26.41 -23.29
CA LEU A 33 -39.81 -25.39 -23.95
C LEU A 33 -39.60 -23.95 -23.44
N LEU A 34 -38.67 -23.26 -24.11
CA LEU A 34 -38.93 -21.94 -24.71
C LEU A 34 -37.69 -21.51 -25.52
N ILE A 35 -37.53 -22.21 -26.66
CA ILE A 35 -36.87 -21.62 -27.85
C ILE A 35 -38.04 -21.13 -28.70
N PHE A 36 -38.08 -19.87 -29.03
CA PHE A 36 -38.66 -19.24 -30.19
C PHE A 36 -39.00 -17.78 -29.79
N PHE A 37 -38.15 -16.88 -30.17
CA PHE A 37 -38.51 -15.61 -30.81
C PHE A 37 -37.23 -15.00 -31.35
N VAL A 38 -36.79 -15.47 -32.51
CA VAL A 38 -36.00 -14.73 -33.48
C VAL A 38 -36.96 -14.28 -34.54
N SER A 39 -37.01 -13.00 -34.80
CA SER A 39 -37.43 -12.43 -36.10
C SER A 39 -37.10 -10.95 -36.09
N ILE A 40 -36.09 -10.61 -36.86
CA ILE A 40 -36.19 -9.85 -38.09
C ILE A 40 -36.55 -8.35 -37.87
N PHE A 41 -35.55 -7.49 -38.01
CA PHE A 41 -35.75 -6.31 -38.81
C PHE A 41 -34.50 -5.98 -39.64
N SER A 42 -34.75 -5.86 -40.90
CA SER A 42 -33.88 -5.77 -42.04
C SER A 42 -33.16 -4.43 -42.22
N LEU A 43 -32.00 -4.50 -42.79
CA LEU A 43 -31.39 -3.64 -43.83
C LEU A 43 -32.10 -2.31 -44.18
N SER A 44 -31.35 -1.24 -44.13
CA SER A 44 -31.34 -0.27 -45.21
C SER A 44 -29.94 0.31 -45.38
N SER A 45 -29.36 -0.05 -46.52
CA SER A 45 -28.16 0.50 -47.14
C SER A 45 -28.43 1.94 -47.59
N GLY A 46 -27.52 2.82 -47.33
CA GLY A 46 -27.52 4.17 -47.92
C GLY A 46 -26.10 4.62 -48.15
N SER A 47 -25.55 4.26 -49.33
CA SER A 47 -24.34 4.84 -49.88
C SER A 47 -24.65 6.25 -50.34
N PHE A 48 -23.82 7.23 -50.02
CA PHE A 48 -23.65 8.42 -50.83
C PHE A 48 -22.15 8.81 -50.98
N ALA A 49 -21.85 9.16 -52.20
CA ALA A 49 -20.57 9.24 -52.82
C ALA A 49 -19.81 10.54 -52.55
N LEU A 50 -18.51 10.45 -52.82
CA LEU A 50 -17.50 11.47 -53.01
C LEU A 50 -18.00 12.76 -53.69
N ALA A 51 -17.50 13.90 -53.20
CA ALA A 51 -17.15 15.02 -54.06
C ALA A 51 -15.90 15.74 -53.50
N SER A 52 -14.82 15.58 -54.23
CA SER A 52 -13.61 16.40 -54.15
C SER A 52 -13.88 17.79 -54.77
N SER A 53 -13.45 18.83 -54.11
CA SER A 53 -13.12 20.10 -54.83
C SER A 53 -11.96 20.81 -54.12
N SER A 54 -10.87 20.86 -54.84
CA SER A 54 -9.72 21.72 -54.63
C SER A 54 -10.09 23.19 -54.92
N SER A 55 -9.70 24.12 -54.07
CA SER A 55 -9.37 25.47 -54.50
C SER A 55 -8.36 26.10 -53.54
N SER A 56 -7.19 26.33 -54.08
CA SER A 56 -6.14 27.21 -53.61
C SER A 56 -6.62 28.68 -53.58
N THR A 57 -6.35 29.40 -52.52
CA THR A 57 -6.05 30.84 -52.61
C THR A 57 -5.15 31.31 -51.47
N THR A 58 -4.19 32.03 -51.87
CA THR A 58 -3.04 32.67 -51.27
C THR A 58 -3.37 33.81 -50.29
N THR A 59 -2.45 33.98 -49.33
CA THR A 59 -1.98 35.21 -48.67
C THR A 59 -2.88 36.01 -47.73
N LYS A 60 -2.50 36.07 -46.45
CA LYS A 60 -1.86 37.28 -45.87
C LYS A 60 -1.42 37.01 -44.43
N ALA A 61 -0.14 37.21 -44.22
CA ALA A 61 0.46 37.29 -42.91
C ALA A 61 -0.09 38.48 -42.11
N LYS A 62 -0.42 38.27 -40.85
CA LYS A 62 -0.46 39.35 -39.87
C LYS A 62 0.16 38.85 -38.57
N ALA A 63 1.38 39.28 -38.33
CA ALA A 63 2.09 39.14 -37.07
C ALA A 63 1.40 39.99 -36.01
N SER A 64 1.00 39.38 -34.91
CA SER A 64 0.76 40.06 -33.62
C SER A 64 0.43 39.02 -32.57
N GLY A 65 1.30 38.83 -31.57
CA GLY A 65 1.01 37.96 -30.44
C GLY A 65 2.21 37.43 -29.61
N HIS A 66 3.33 38.14 -29.64
CA HIS A 66 4.50 37.68 -28.84
C HIS A 66 5.02 38.77 -27.90
N VAL A 67 4.20 39.29 -26.98
CA VAL A 67 4.67 40.24 -25.95
C VAL A 67 4.20 39.94 -24.51
N THR A 68 3.36 38.96 -24.25
CA THR A 68 2.81 38.77 -22.90
C THR A 68 3.54 37.73 -22.05
N GLU A 69 4.36 36.86 -22.61
CA GLU A 69 5.05 35.79 -21.84
C GLU A 69 6.35 36.25 -21.16
N SER A 70 7.02 37.25 -21.72
CA SER A 70 8.27 37.81 -21.18
C SER A 70 8.08 38.60 -19.87
N ALA A 71 6.95 39.28 -19.69
CA ALA A 71 6.69 40.12 -18.52
C ALA A 71 6.40 39.32 -17.24
N HIS A 72 5.76 38.15 -17.39
CA HIS A 72 5.46 37.25 -16.24
C HIS A 72 6.70 36.52 -15.74
N ALA A 73 7.58 36.07 -16.64
CA ALA A 73 8.85 35.44 -16.29
C ALA A 73 9.81 36.40 -15.58
N GLN A 74 9.88 37.67 -16.07
CA GLN A 74 10.71 38.71 -15.42
C GLN A 74 10.21 39.09 -14.02
N LYS A 75 8.89 39.17 -13.80
CA LYS A 75 8.32 39.43 -12.47
C LYS A 75 8.58 38.26 -11.48
N HIS A 76 8.55 37.01 -11.95
CA HIS A 76 8.83 35.85 -11.12
C HIS A 76 10.31 35.79 -10.70
N MET A 77 11.23 36.08 -11.63
CA MET A 77 12.67 36.14 -11.33
C MET A 77 13.05 37.30 -10.40
N ALA A 78 12.39 38.47 -10.54
CA ALA A 78 12.58 39.58 -9.63
C ALA A 78 12.13 39.24 -8.20
N ARG A 79 10.99 38.53 -8.01
CA ARG A 79 10.53 38.05 -6.68
C ARG A 79 11.49 37.04 -6.04
N LEU A 80 12.13 36.18 -6.85
CA LEU A 80 13.12 35.21 -6.34
C LEU A 80 14.42 35.90 -5.93
N ARG A 81 14.85 36.96 -6.62
CA ARG A 81 16.02 37.77 -6.26
C ARG A 81 15.79 38.53 -4.95
N HIS A 82 14.61 39.12 -4.74
CA HIS A 82 14.26 39.79 -3.47
C HIS A 82 14.20 38.81 -2.29
N LYS A 83 13.67 37.60 -2.47
CA LYS A 83 13.69 36.57 -1.41
C LYS A 83 15.09 36.06 -1.08
N ARG A 84 16.02 36.02 -2.06
CA ARG A 84 17.43 35.66 -1.81
C ARG A 84 18.20 36.79 -1.09
N ALA A 85 17.94 38.05 -1.42
CA ALA A 85 18.54 39.21 -0.73
C ALA A 85 18.08 39.29 0.72
N ALA A 86 16.78 39.11 0.99
CA ALA A 86 16.26 39.09 2.36
C ALA A 86 16.85 37.95 3.23
N ARG A 87 17.11 36.76 2.64
CA ARG A 87 17.77 35.66 3.36
C ARG A 87 19.26 35.96 3.65
N ARG A 88 19.97 36.67 2.78
CA ARG A 88 21.37 37.08 3.02
C ARG A 88 21.47 38.12 4.13
N HIS A 89 20.55 39.07 4.24
CA HIS A 89 20.52 40.06 5.32
C HIS A 89 20.21 39.46 6.72
N VAL A 90 19.40 38.40 6.76
CA VAL A 90 19.13 37.67 8.01
C VAL A 90 20.35 36.85 8.45
N ALA A 91 21.09 36.25 7.50
CA ALA A 91 22.32 35.50 7.81
C ALA A 91 23.48 36.42 8.26
N ALA A 92 23.61 37.63 7.69
CA ALA A 92 24.64 38.59 8.05
C ALA A 92 24.41 39.18 9.46
N ARG A 93 23.14 39.40 9.87
CA ARG A 93 22.81 39.87 11.22
C ARG A 93 23.05 38.83 12.32
N SER A 94 23.03 37.54 12.02
CA SER A 94 23.33 36.46 12.96
C SER A 94 24.85 36.22 13.15
N ALA A 95 25.69 36.64 12.21
CA ALA A 95 27.15 36.53 12.30
C ALA A 95 27.76 37.66 13.13
N THR A 96 27.18 38.88 13.12
CA THR A 96 27.69 40.05 13.85
C THR A 96 27.36 40.00 15.38
N ALA A 97 26.40 39.15 15.78
CA ALA A 97 26.02 39.01 17.18
C ALA A 97 26.92 38.03 17.99
N ARG A 98 27.91 37.40 17.36
CA ARG A 98 28.80 36.41 18.01
C ARG A 98 30.19 36.92 18.43
N THR A 99 30.55 38.15 18.12
CA THR A 99 31.92 38.66 18.37
C THR A 99 32.00 39.76 19.42
N THR A 100 30.95 40.07 20.20
CA THR A 100 30.99 41.12 21.24
C THR A 100 30.70 40.63 22.65
N SER A 101 31.08 39.43 23.00
CA SER A 101 30.97 38.94 24.39
C SER A 101 32.33 38.52 24.93
N ALA A 102 33.27 39.45 25.02
CA ALA A 102 34.46 39.30 25.88
C ALA A 102 35.07 40.69 26.11
N LYS A 103 34.64 41.40 27.11
CA LYS A 103 35.39 42.28 28.02
C LYS A 103 34.42 43.13 28.81
N ALA A 104 34.22 42.79 30.05
CA ALA A 104 33.69 43.69 31.05
C ALA A 104 34.64 43.66 32.24
N THR A 105 35.50 44.65 32.30
CA THR A 105 36.24 45.04 33.50
C THR A 105 35.38 45.98 34.30
N SER A 106 35.47 45.85 35.63
CA SER A 106 34.81 46.56 36.69
C SER A 106 34.90 48.05 36.59
N ALA A 107 33.82 48.78 36.85
CA ALA A 107 33.85 50.15 37.36
C ALA A 107 32.64 50.38 38.30
N LYS A 108 32.96 51.12 39.37
CA LYS A 108 32.32 51.39 40.61
C LYS A 108 31.06 52.27 40.50
N ALA A 109 30.10 52.01 41.39
CA ALA A 109 28.81 52.67 41.52
C ALA A 109 28.88 54.16 41.80
N THR A 110 27.93 54.97 41.27
CA THR A 110 27.26 56.12 41.97
C THR A 110 25.93 56.45 41.25
N ASN A 111 24.90 56.53 42.10
CA ASN A 111 23.66 57.34 42.05
C ASN A 111 22.61 57.17 40.90
N GLY A 112 21.51 56.58 41.25
CA GLY A 112 20.18 57.17 41.20
C GLY A 112 19.58 57.50 39.86
N ALA A 113 19.05 56.46 39.16
CA ALA A 113 17.98 56.65 38.21
C ALA A 113 17.12 55.34 38.12
N THR A 114 15.81 55.50 38.32
CA THR A 114 14.82 54.45 38.29
C THR A 114 14.79 53.83 36.90
N LEU A 115 15.50 52.73 36.69
CA LEU A 115 15.45 51.95 35.47
C LEU A 115 14.16 51.15 35.47
N LYS A 116 13.23 51.48 34.54
CA LYS A 116 12.11 50.63 34.16
C LYS A 116 12.68 49.29 33.69
N THR A 117 12.47 48.25 34.48
CA THR A 117 12.79 46.87 34.11
C THR A 117 11.99 46.50 32.86
N VAL A 118 12.65 46.52 31.72
CA VAL A 118 12.12 45.90 30.50
C VAL A 118 12.16 44.38 30.73
N SER A 119 11.00 43.80 31.00
CA SER A 119 10.82 42.35 31.06
C SER A 119 11.26 41.74 29.73
N LEU A 120 12.48 41.23 29.71
CA LEU A 120 12.92 40.33 28.62
C LEU A 120 12.05 39.06 28.67
N HIS A 121 11.04 39.02 27.81
CA HIS A 121 10.30 37.80 27.58
C HIS A 121 11.33 36.72 27.20
N ARG A 122 11.68 35.85 28.14
CA ARG A 122 12.39 34.61 27.89
C ARG A 122 11.60 33.87 26.83
N ARG A 123 12.05 33.95 25.58
CA ARG A 123 11.59 33.03 24.55
C ARG A 123 11.92 31.64 25.06
N HIS A 124 10.90 30.92 25.57
CA HIS A 124 11.03 29.51 25.85
C HIS A 124 11.56 28.86 24.57
N ALA A 125 12.80 28.41 24.61
CA ALA A 125 13.33 27.56 23.56
C ALA A 125 12.36 26.36 23.47
N ARG A 126 11.58 26.30 22.39
CA ARG A 126 10.75 25.14 22.14
C ARG A 126 11.71 23.98 22.10
N HIS A 127 11.69 23.13 23.09
CA HIS A 127 12.40 21.87 23.10
C HIS A 127 11.93 21.13 21.86
N ARG A 128 12.79 21.03 20.84
CA ARG A 128 12.51 20.26 19.64
C ARG A 128 12.57 18.81 20.07
N TRP A 129 11.40 18.20 20.25
CA TRP A 129 11.33 16.76 20.50
C TRP A 129 12.03 16.04 19.33
N VAL A 130 13.03 15.26 19.63
CA VAL A 130 13.76 14.44 18.67
C VAL A 130 13.40 13.00 18.98
N GLU A 131 12.73 12.36 18.03
CA GLU A 131 12.40 10.95 18.13
C GLU A 131 13.69 10.14 18.21
N GLN A 132 13.84 9.35 19.26
CA GLN A 132 14.96 8.44 19.46
C GLN A 132 14.53 7.04 19.10
N PHE A 133 15.29 6.39 18.22
CA PHE A 133 15.07 5.01 17.81
C PHE A 133 16.12 4.13 18.46
N THR A 134 15.70 2.98 18.98
CA THR A 134 16.56 1.96 19.60
C THR A 134 16.86 0.81 18.66
N ALA A 135 15.96 0.54 17.69
CA ALA A 135 16.12 -0.53 16.72
C ALA A 135 17.02 -0.10 15.54
N SER A 136 17.89 -1.01 15.07
CA SER A 136 18.72 -0.82 13.88
C SER A 136 17.87 -0.88 12.61
N SER A 137 18.17 0.00 11.65
CA SER A 137 17.59 -0.06 10.29
C SER A 137 18.30 -1.02 9.37
N PHE A 138 19.42 -1.62 9.81
CA PHE A 138 20.24 -2.52 9.02
C PHE A 138 20.40 -3.84 9.75
N ALA A 139 20.50 -4.93 8.98
CA ALA A 139 20.77 -6.28 9.44
C ALA A 139 21.91 -6.88 8.59
N ASP A 140 22.73 -7.70 9.22
CA ASP A 140 23.92 -8.26 8.55
C ASP A 140 23.55 -9.43 7.62
N ASP A 141 22.64 -10.32 8.07
CA ASP A 141 22.16 -11.43 7.27
C ASP A 141 20.61 -11.47 7.31
N ILE A 142 20.00 -11.13 6.17
CA ILE A 142 18.55 -11.09 6.02
C ILE A 142 17.97 -12.39 5.44
N THR A 143 18.80 -13.35 5.08
CA THR A 143 18.42 -14.61 4.42
C THR A 143 18.66 -15.83 5.29
N ASP A 144 19.24 -15.63 6.47
CA ASP A 144 19.58 -16.72 7.39
C ASP A 144 18.32 -17.48 7.86
N GLY A 145 18.32 -18.80 7.59
CA GLY A 145 17.21 -19.68 7.91
C GLY A 145 16.04 -19.66 6.91
N ASP A 146 16.12 -18.92 5.81
CA ASP A 146 15.09 -18.93 4.76
C ASP A 146 15.04 -20.30 4.04
N ILE A 147 13.84 -20.84 3.85
CA ILE A 147 13.56 -22.04 3.03
C ILE A 147 13.25 -21.58 1.61
N VAL A 148 14.03 -22.07 0.63
CA VAL A 148 14.03 -21.47 -0.73
C VAL A 148 13.66 -22.42 -1.87
N GLU A 149 13.60 -23.74 -1.62
CA GLU A 149 13.50 -24.78 -2.66
C GLU A 149 12.27 -24.68 -3.54
N GLY A 150 11.18 -24.10 -3.05
CA GLY A 150 9.92 -23.92 -3.81
C GLY A 150 9.72 -22.52 -4.35
N GLU A 151 10.66 -21.60 -4.13
CA GLU A 151 10.58 -20.22 -4.58
C GLU A 151 11.03 -20.06 -6.05
N ASP A 152 10.59 -18.95 -6.67
CA ASP A 152 11.08 -18.54 -7.98
C ASP A 152 12.46 -17.88 -7.82
N PRO A 153 13.52 -18.44 -8.42
CA PRO A 153 14.89 -17.94 -8.18
C PRO A 153 15.11 -16.52 -8.72
N VAL A 154 14.44 -16.12 -9.81
CA VAL A 154 14.54 -14.77 -10.38
C VAL A 154 13.86 -13.78 -9.43
N VAL A 155 12.67 -14.10 -8.95
CA VAL A 155 11.92 -13.26 -8.01
C VAL A 155 12.68 -13.13 -6.69
N ARG A 156 13.23 -14.24 -6.18
CA ARG A 156 14.01 -14.23 -4.94
C ARG A 156 15.25 -13.36 -5.04
N GLN A 157 16.05 -13.55 -6.11
CA GLN A 157 17.27 -12.75 -6.28
C GLN A 157 16.95 -11.26 -6.41
N ALA A 158 15.94 -10.92 -7.20
CA ALA A 158 15.45 -9.54 -7.33
C ALA A 158 15.03 -8.94 -5.98
N ALA A 159 14.39 -9.73 -5.10
CA ALA A 159 13.97 -9.29 -3.78
C ALA A 159 15.17 -9.06 -2.83
N ILE A 160 16.15 -9.95 -2.84
CA ILE A 160 17.39 -9.82 -2.04
C ILE A 160 18.16 -8.56 -2.46
N ASP A 161 18.41 -8.39 -3.77
CA ASP A 161 19.16 -7.26 -4.30
C ASP A 161 18.45 -5.91 -4.02
N ALA A 162 17.12 -5.90 -4.13
CA ALA A 162 16.33 -4.71 -3.85
C ALA A 162 16.36 -4.32 -2.38
N LEU A 163 16.24 -5.30 -1.46
CA LEU A 163 16.22 -5.07 -0.02
C LEU A 163 17.60 -4.66 0.49
N GLY A 164 18.67 -5.25 -0.06
CA GLY A 164 20.04 -5.04 0.38
C GLY A 164 20.19 -5.41 1.86
N ASN A 165 20.87 -4.59 2.62
CA ASN A 165 21.10 -4.80 4.06
C ASN A 165 20.05 -4.11 4.96
N MET A 166 18.89 -3.72 4.43
CA MET A 166 17.84 -3.12 5.27
C MET A 166 17.22 -4.17 6.19
N ASN A 167 17.02 -3.81 7.46
CA ASN A 167 16.24 -4.63 8.40
C ASN A 167 14.78 -4.65 7.99
N GLY A 168 14.42 -5.62 7.16
CA GLY A 168 13.11 -5.72 6.53
C GLY A 168 12.87 -7.07 5.90
N THR A 169 11.72 -7.20 5.26
CA THR A 169 11.31 -8.36 4.47
C THR A 169 10.68 -7.94 3.16
N VAL A 170 10.80 -8.79 2.15
CA VAL A 170 10.07 -8.67 0.87
C VAL A 170 9.31 -9.96 0.64
N VAL A 171 7.99 -9.84 0.45
CA VAL A 171 7.11 -10.96 0.09
C VAL A 171 6.54 -10.68 -1.30
N ALA A 172 6.78 -11.59 -2.25
CA ALA A 172 6.26 -11.53 -3.60
C ALA A 172 5.23 -12.65 -3.82
N ILE A 173 4.05 -12.31 -4.33
CA ILE A 173 2.89 -13.19 -4.40
C ILE A 173 2.29 -13.17 -5.81
N ASP A 174 1.91 -14.34 -6.31
CA ASP A 174 1.03 -14.47 -7.45
C ASP A 174 -0.43 -14.28 -6.99
N PRO A 175 -1.08 -13.17 -7.31
CA PRO A 175 -2.44 -12.90 -6.82
C PRO A 175 -3.51 -13.81 -7.43
N THR A 176 -3.21 -14.48 -8.52
CA THR A 176 -4.18 -15.38 -9.21
C THR A 176 -4.30 -16.73 -8.55
N SER A 177 -3.36 -17.07 -7.68
CA SER A 177 -3.27 -18.41 -7.05
C SER A 177 -3.00 -18.36 -5.53
N GLY A 178 -2.53 -17.24 -5.01
CA GLY A 178 -2.05 -17.13 -3.63
C GLY A 178 -0.67 -17.76 -3.41
N ARG A 179 0.04 -18.19 -4.47
CA ARG A 179 1.39 -18.72 -4.36
C ARG A 179 2.37 -17.61 -3.97
N ILE A 180 3.12 -17.85 -2.91
CA ILE A 180 4.29 -17.03 -2.59
C ILE A 180 5.41 -17.42 -3.55
N LEU A 181 5.87 -16.46 -4.34
CA LEU A 181 6.94 -16.65 -5.31
C LEU A 181 8.31 -16.48 -4.67
N ALA A 182 8.41 -15.59 -3.68
CA ALA A 182 9.60 -15.41 -2.86
C ALA A 182 9.22 -14.72 -1.54
N MET A 183 9.91 -15.09 -0.47
CA MET A 183 9.78 -14.50 0.86
C MET A 183 11.17 -14.35 1.48
N VAL A 184 11.75 -13.15 1.38
CA VAL A 184 13.09 -12.82 1.90
C VAL A 184 12.98 -12.36 3.33
N ASN A 185 13.83 -12.87 4.23
CA ASN A 185 13.77 -12.70 5.67
C ASN A 185 12.46 -13.26 6.24
N GLN A 186 12.29 -14.58 6.07
CA GLN A 186 11.09 -15.31 6.50
C GLN A 186 10.82 -15.15 7.99
N LYS A 187 11.86 -15.09 8.81
CA LYS A 187 11.75 -14.82 10.25
C LYS A 187 10.95 -13.54 10.55
N LEU A 188 11.18 -12.48 9.78
CA LEU A 188 10.46 -11.22 9.95
C LEU A 188 9.09 -11.26 9.24
N ALA A 189 9.00 -11.87 8.06
CA ALA A 189 7.75 -12.01 7.31
C ALA A 189 6.68 -12.78 8.09
N LEU A 190 7.09 -13.81 8.83
CA LEU A 190 6.24 -14.72 9.59
C LEU A 190 6.00 -14.27 11.04
N SER A 191 6.64 -13.17 11.48
CA SER A 191 6.51 -12.64 12.85
C SER A 191 5.08 -12.16 13.17
N GLU A 192 4.82 -11.84 14.44
CA GLU A 192 3.51 -11.32 14.93
C GLU A 192 3.02 -10.06 14.22
N GLY A 193 3.80 -9.56 13.27
CA GLY A 193 3.50 -8.36 12.51
C GLY A 193 3.74 -7.08 13.30
N ALA A 194 3.26 -5.99 12.75
CA ALA A 194 3.42 -4.67 13.35
C ALA A 194 2.19 -3.79 13.04
N GLN A 195 2.15 -2.62 13.66
CA GLN A 195 1.12 -1.63 13.33
C GLN A 195 1.13 -1.36 11.82
N PRO A 196 0.00 -1.54 11.11
CA PRO A 196 -0.08 -1.38 9.65
C PRO A 196 0.13 0.07 9.20
N CYS A 197 0.08 1.01 10.12
CA CYS A 197 0.13 2.44 9.84
C CYS A 197 -0.92 2.79 8.77
N SER A 198 -0.53 3.52 7.74
CA SER A 198 -1.45 3.97 6.68
C SER A 198 -1.80 2.91 5.63
N THR A 199 -1.27 1.69 5.70
CA THR A 199 -1.68 0.63 4.77
C THR A 199 -3.10 0.13 5.06
N ILE A 200 -3.57 0.25 6.32
CA ILE A 200 -4.95 -0.05 6.71
C ILE A 200 -6.00 0.72 5.89
N LYS A 201 -5.61 1.87 5.32
CA LYS A 201 -6.49 2.73 4.53
C LYS A 201 -7.05 2.06 3.27
N VAL A 202 -6.41 1.03 2.76
CA VAL A 202 -6.93 0.22 1.64
C VAL A 202 -8.20 -0.51 2.08
N ALA A 203 -8.13 -1.22 3.20
CA ALA A 203 -9.30 -1.91 3.77
C ALA A 203 -10.42 -0.93 4.14
N VAL A 204 -10.07 0.21 4.75
CA VAL A 204 -11.04 1.24 5.14
C VAL A 204 -11.71 1.91 3.93
N ALA A 205 -10.98 2.13 2.83
CA ALA A 205 -11.53 2.65 1.59
C ALA A 205 -12.56 1.67 0.99
N LEU A 206 -12.21 0.39 0.89
CA LEU A 206 -13.12 -0.66 0.42
C LEU A 206 -14.36 -0.78 1.30
N ALA A 207 -14.20 -0.80 2.62
CA ALA A 207 -15.32 -0.81 3.56
C ALA A 207 -16.22 0.41 3.39
N GLY A 208 -15.64 1.60 3.24
CA GLY A 208 -16.38 2.84 3.05
C GLY A 208 -17.18 2.88 1.74
N LEU A 209 -16.63 2.35 0.66
CA LEU A 209 -17.28 2.19 -0.64
C LEU A 209 -18.39 1.13 -0.57
N SER A 210 -18.12 -0.05 0.02
CA SER A 210 -19.09 -1.13 0.19
C SER A 210 -20.35 -0.66 0.95
N GLU A 211 -20.15 0.13 2.00
CA GLU A 211 -21.24 0.70 2.81
C GLU A 211 -21.82 1.99 2.23
N LYS A 212 -21.31 2.44 1.07
CA LYS A 212 -21.75 3.68 0.40
C LYS A 212 -21.68 4.92 1.30
N VAL A 213 -20.79 4.92 2.31
CA VAL A 213 -20.53 6.09 3.17
C VAL A 213 -19.57 7.08 2.53
N ILE A 214 -18.90 6.67 1.44
CA ILE A 214 -18.11 7.49 0.53
C ILE A 214 -18.30 7.02 -0.90
N THR A 215 -18.04 7.90 -1.86
CA THR A 215 -17.81 7.58 -3.28
C THR A 215 -16.45 8.12 -3.70
N ARG A 216 -15.97 7.77 -4.89
CA ARG A 216 -14.69 8.29 -5.40
C ARG A 216 -14.73 9.80 -5.60
N GLU A 217 -15.84 10.31 -6.10
CA GLU A 217 -16.06 11.71 -6.48
C GLU A 217 -16.39 12.60 -5.28
N GLU A 218 -17.05 12.05 -4.27
CA GLU A 218 -17.49 12.83 -3.10
C GLU A 218 -16.32 13.45 -2.37
N ALA A 219 -16.35 14.75 -2.19
CA ALA A 219 -15.38 15.46 -1.38
C ALA A 219 -15.78 15.42 0.10
N VAL A 220 -15.12 14.57 0.88
CA VAL A 220 -15.34 14.46 2.32
C VAL A 220 -14.76 15.70 3.03
N SER A 221 -15.56 16.29 3.92
CA SER A 221 -15.14 17.42 4.75
C SER A 221 -14.10 16.97 5.79
N LEU A 222 -13.00 17.71 5.84
CA LEU A 222 -11.89 17.48 6.79
C LEU A 222 -11.91 18.47 7.96
N GLY A 223 -12.95 19.28 8.03
CA GLY A 223 -13.11 20.39 8.99
C GLY A 223 -12.84 21.74 8.34
N GLY A 224 -13.57 22.77 8.80
CA GLY A 224 -13.50 24.12 8.22
C GLY A 224 -13.88 24.12 6.74
N ARG A 225 -13.05 24.73 5.89
CA ARG A 225 -13.25 24.79 4.43
C ARG A 225 -12.48 23.70 3.66
N SER A 226 -11.85 22.77 4.34
CA SER A 226 -11.02 21.75 3.71
C SER A 226 -11.87 20.53 3.33
N HIS A 227 -11.77 20.11 2.07
CA HIS A 227 -12.42 18.93 1.52
C HIS A 227 -11.43 18.13 0.68
N MET A 228 -11.64 16.83 0.54
CA MET A 228 -10.74 15.96 -0.23
C MET A 228 -11.52 14.77 -0.81
N SER A 229 -11.22 14.38 -2.06
CA SER A 229 -11.75 13.14 -2.66
C SER A 229 -10.99 11.91 -2.18
N LEU A 230 -11.57 10.71 -2.40
CA LEU A 230 -10.94 9.44 -2.09
C LEU A 230 -9.58 9.27 -2.82
N THR A 231 -9.54 9.59 -4.11
CA THR A 231 -8.32 9.54 -4.93
C THR A 231 -7.18 10.36 -4.30
N GLN A 232 -7.46 11.62 -3.93
CA GLN A 232 -6.46 12.48 -3.30
C GLN A 232 -6.06 11.97 -1.91
N ALA A 233 -7.03 11.47 -1.15
CA ALA A 233 -6.82 10.96 0.21
C ALA A 233 -5.93 9.71 0.21
N LEU A 234 -6.11 8.79 -0.74
CA LEU A 234 -5.24 7.63 -0.91
C LEU A 234 -3.84 8.02 -1.39
N ALA A 235 -3.75 8.87 -2.43
CA ALA A 235 -2.48 9.31 -3.01
C ALA A 235 -1.58 10.02 -1.99
N HIS A 236 -2.14 10.93 -1.20
CA HIS A 236 -1.42 11.69 -0.18
C HIS A 236 -1.49 11.08 1.22
N SER A 237 -2.18 9.94 1.35
CA SER A 237 -2.32 9.22 2.63
C SER A 237 -2.90 10.11 3.74
N ASN A 238 -3.98 10.86 3.45
CA ASN A 238 -4.53 11.84 4.36
C ASN A 238 -5.21 11.18 5.57
N ASN A 239 -4.76 11.51 6.77
CA ASN A 239 -5.28 10.92 8.00
C ASN A 239 -6.68 11.44 8.34
N ALA A 240 -6.90 12.76 8.23
CA ALA A 240 -8.19 13.36 8.58
C ALA A 240 -9.35 12.79 7.73
N TYR A 241 -9.09 12.49 6.45
CA TYR A 241 -10.05 11.82 5.58
C TYR A 241 -10.45 10.45 6.15
N PHE A 242 -9.47 9.59 6.42
CA PHE A 242 -9.73 8.23 6.88
C PHE A 242 -10.23 8.16 8.33
N GLU A 243 -9.89 9.15 9.17
CA GLU A 243 -10.55 9.32 10.47
C GLU A 243 -12.04 9.66 10.30
N ALA A 244 -12.39 10.53 9.36
CA ALA A 244 -13.78 10.86 9.08
C ALA A 244 -14.55 9.66 8.52
N VAL A 245 -13.96 8.89 7.60
CA VAL A 245 -14.54 7.65 7.06
C VAL A 245 -14.75 6.63 8.17
N GLY A 246 -13.74 6.40 9.03
CA GLY A 246 -13.86 5.47 10.16
C GLY A 246 -15.00 5.85 11.12
N ARG A 247 -15.14 7.15 11.43
CA ARG A 247 -16.26 7.62 12.25
C ARG A 247 -17.65 7.46 11.58
N ARG A 248 -17.73 7.59 10.24
CA ARG A 248 -18.98 7.34 9.49
C ARG A 248 -19.34 5.85 9.48
N LEU A 249 -18.35 4.97 9.35
CA LEU A 249 -18.54 3.51 9.40
C LEU A 249 -18.95 3.03 10.80
N GLY A 250 -18.29 3.54 11.83
CA GLY A 250 -18.34 3.01 13.19
C GLY A 250 -17.56 1.71 13.34
N PHE A 251 -17.19 1.39 14.59
CA PHE A 251 -16.35 0.21 14.89
C PHE A 251 -16.96 -1.11 14.41
N PRO A 252 -18.27 -1.39 14.57
CA PRO A 252 -18.84 -2.68 14.15
C PRO A 252 -18.62 -2.97 12.66
N LYS A 253 -18.81 -1.98 11.78
CA LYS A 253 -18.58 -2.16 10.35
C LYS A 253 -17.10 -2.27 10.02
N VAL A 254 -16.25 -1.45 10.65
CA VAL A 254 -14.79 -1.53 10.48
C VAL A 254 -14.26 -2.90 10.87
N SER A 255 -14.71 -3.46 12.01
CA SER A 255 -14.36 -4.80 12.47
C SER A 255 -14.85 -5.88 11.50
N PHE A 256 -16.12 -5.80 11.08
CA PHE A 256 -16.69 -6.74 10.12
C PHE A 256 -15.86 -6.82 8.84
N TYR A 257 -15.57 -5.67 8.20
CA TYR A 257 -14.79 -5.66 6.97
C TYR A 257 -13.33 -6.05 7.18
N ALA A 258 -12.73 -5.71 8.32
CA ALA A 258 -11.39 -6.15 8.65
C ALA A 258 -11.28 -7.67 8.65
N HIS A 259 -12.22 -8.37 9.30
CA HIS A 259 -12.27 -9.83 9.30
C HIS A 259 -12.61 -10.39 7.92
N GLN A 260 -13.54 -9.76 7.16
CA GLN A 260 -13.79 -10.17 5.77
C GLN A 260 -12.52 -10.14 4.92
N PHE A 261 -11.66 -9.17 5.12
CA PHE A 261 -10.38 -9.02 4.42
C PHE A 261 -9.24 -9.86 5.01
N GLY A 262 -9.52 -10.70 6.03
CA GLY A 262 -8.56 -11.64 6.61
C GLY A 262 -7.66 -11.06 7.70
N LEU A 263 -7.95 -9.84 8.23
CA LEU A 263 -7.24 -9.30 9.38
C LEU A 263 -7.65 -10.07 10.65
N GLY A 264 -6.67 -10.33 11.52
CA GLY A 264 -6.91 -11.14 12.72
C GLY A 264 -7.00 -12.65 12.46
N GLU A 265 -6.67 -13.09 11.22
CA GLU A 265 -6.64 -14.51 10.82
C GLU A 265 -5.29 -14.84 10.19
N LEU A 266 -4.88 -16.11 10.21
CA LEU A 266 -3.73 -16.56 9.43
C LEU A 266 -3.98 -16.32 7.93
N ALA A 267 -3.04 -15.72 7.24
CA ALA A 267 -3.11 -15.51 5.79
C ALA A 267 -2.73 -16.78 5.03
N GLY A 268 -1.82 -17.57 5.59
CA GLY A 268 -1.26 -18.76 4.97
C GLY A 268 -2.09 -20.03 5.20
N TYR A 269 -1.85 -21.01 4.34
CA TYR A 269 -2.28 -22.39 4.53
C TYR A 269 -1.06 -23.30 4.68
N GLY A 270 -0.90 -23.84 5.89
CA GLY A 270 0.21 -24.76 6.18
C GLY A 270 1.60 -24.12 6.19
N ILE A 271 1.69 -22.79 6.31
CA ILE A 271 2.98 -22.10 6.44
C ILE A 271 3.47 -22.24 7.89
N GLN A 272 4.54 -23.00 8.07
CA GLN A 272 5.13 -23.20 9.40
C GLN A 272 5.73 -21.92 9.94
N GLY A 273 5.50 -21.64 11.23
CA GLY A 273 6.03 -20.45 11.88
C GLY A 273 5.29 -19.16 11.57
N GLU A 274 4.19 -19.21 10.79
CA GLU A 274 3.33 -18.03 10.61
C GLU A 274 2.66 -17.65 11.92
N HIS A 275 2.90 -16.40 12.34
CA HIS A 275 2.22 -15.81 13.49
C HIS A 275 0.98 -15.04 13.07
N LEU A 276 0.05 -14.92 14.00
CA LEU A 276 -1.21 -14.22 13.82
C LEU A 276 -1.01 -12.71 14.07
N GLY A 277 -1.46 -11.87 13.13
CA GLY A 277 -1.71 -10.48 13.42
C GLY A 277 -3.01 -10.32 14.23
N THR A 278 -3.21 -9.20 14.89
CA THR A 278 -4.35 -8.97 15.78
C THR A 278 -5.25 -7.84 15.29
N PHE A 279 -6.56 -8.07 15.40
CA PHE A 279 -7.56 -7.03 15.29
C PHE A 279 -8.35 -6.99 16.61
N PRO A 280 -8.50 -5.83 17.28
CA PRO A 280 -9.13 -5.76 18.59
C PRO A 280 -10.65 -5.97 18.53
N ASP A 281 -11.24 -6.53 19.62
CA ASP A 281 -12.67 -6.78 19.73
C ASP A 281 -13.50 -5.52 20.01
N HIS A 282 -12.87 -4.42 20.37
CA HIS A 282 -13.51 -3.14 20.68
C HIS A 282 -12.70 -1.97 20.16
N GLU A 283 -13.37 -0.84 19.98
CA GLU A 283 -12.72 0.37 19.49
C GLU A 283 -11.73 0.96 20.52
N LEU A 284 -10.74 1.67 19.99
CA LEU A 284 -9.84 2.47 20.80
C LEU A 284 -10.65 3.51 21.62
N PRO A 285 -10.31 3.77 22.89
CA PRO A 285 -10.97 4.80 23.69
C PRO A 285 -11.01 6.16 22.97
N ALA A 286 -12.12 6.88 23.10
CA ALA A 286 -12.35 8.15 22.41
C ALA A 286 -11.27 9.21 22.68
N ASN A 287 -10.71 9.26 23.92
CA ASN A 287 -9.60 10.14 24.30
C ASN A 287 -8.27 9.78 23.59
N LEU A 288 -8.14 8.56 23.04
CA LEU A 288 -7.02 8.10 22.22
C LEU A 288 -7.32 8.21 20.71
N GLY A 289 -8.52 8.67 20.35
CA GLY A 289 -8.94 8.93 18.98
C GLY A 289 -9.97 7.98 18.38
N GLY A 290 -10.41 6.97 19.15
CA GLY A 290 -11.49 6.05 18.78
C GLY A 290 -11.24 5.31 17.45
N VAL A 291 -12.30 4.83 16.83
CA VAL A 291 -12.27 4.13 15.54
C VAL A 291 -11.58 4.97 14.43
N GLY A 292 -11.62 6.30 14.52
CA GLY A 292 -10.95 7.17 13.55
C GLY A 292 -9.43 6.93 13.50
N LYS A 293 -8.77 6.81 14.65
CA LYS A 293 -7.32 6.49 14.72
C LYS A 293 -7.03 5.08 14.22
N MET A 294 -7.89 4.12 14.51
CA MET A 294 -7.76 2.76 13.98
C MET A 294 -7.79 2.76 12.44
N CYS A 295 -8.68 3.54 11.84
CA CYS A 295 -8.84 3.65 10.39
C CYS A 295 -7.75 4.47 9.69
N SER A 296 -7.11 5.40 10.36
CA SER A 296 -6.09 6.28 9.76
C SER A 296 -4.66 5.82 9.97
N PHE A 297 -4.36 5.20 11.12
CA PHE A 297 -3.03 4.77 11.53
C PHE A 297 -2.92 3.26 11.81
N GLY A 298 -4.05 2.54 11.88
CA GLY A 298 -4.05 1.15 12.36
C GLY A 298 -3.69 1.04 13.85
N GLU A 299 -4.08 2.05 14.65
CA GLU A 299 -3.81 2.06 16.07
C GLU A 299 -4.46 0.86 16.74
N SER A 300 -3.78 0.19 17.65
CA SER A 300 -4.16 -1.07 18.31
C SER A 300 -4.32 -2.30 17.39
N ILE A 301 -3.97 -2.18 16.10
CA ILE A 301 -3.99 -3.29 15.15
C ILE A 301 -2.55 -3.77 14.93
N SER A 302 -2.33 -5.09 14.89
CA SER A 302 -1.12 -5.70 14.35
C SER A 302 -1.46 -6.45 13.06
N MET A 303 -0.69 -6.22 12.01
CA MET A 303 -0.85 -6.86 10.70
C MET A 303 0.48 -7.47 10.27
N THR A 304 0.43 -8.70 9.79
CA THR A 304 1.62 -9.36 9.23
C THR A 304 1.83 -8.98 7.77
N PRO A 305 3.05 -9.10 7.24
CA PRO A 305 3.30 -8.94 5.80
C PRO A 305 2.44 -9.86 4.93
N LEU A 306 2.15 -11.06 5.39
CA LEU A 306 1.32 -12.03 4.70
C LEU A 306 -0.15 -11.59 4.67
N GLN A 307 -0.70 -11.12 5.77
CA GLN A 307 -2.09 -10.59 5.81
C GLN A 307 -2.26 -9.40 4.86
N LEU A 308 -1.29 -8.47 4.85
CA LEU A 308 -1.33 -7.33 3.92
C LEU A 308 -1.18 -7.81 2.46
N GLY A 309 -0.32 -8.80 2.21
CA GLY A 309 -0.14 -9.41 0.90
C GLY A 309 -1.40 -10.09 0.39
N ALA A 310 -2.09 -10.86 1.23
CA ALA A 310 -3.37 -11.51 0.90
C ALA A 310 -4.46 -10.48 0.55
N LEU A 311 -4.60 -9.40 1.34
CA LEU A 311 -5.54 -8.32 1.05
C LEU A 311 -5.24 -7.66 -0.30
N VAL A 312 -3.97 -7.28 -0.55
CA VAL A 312 -3.60 -6.62 -1.81
C VAL A 312 -3.71 -7.57 -2.99
N SER A 313 -3.48 -8.88 -2.80
CA SER A 313 -3.74 -9.91 -3.82
C SER A 313 -5.21 -10.00 -4.17
N ALA A 314 -6.12 -9.95 -3.18
CA ALA A 314 -7.55 -9.91 -3.43
C ALA A 314 -7.98 -8.63 -4.19
N VAL A 315 -7.33 -7.50 -3.94
CA VAL A 315 -7.55 -6.26 -4.73
C VAL A 315 -7.07 -6.45 -6.16
N ALA A 316 -5.86 -7.01 -6.35
CA ALA A 316 -5.25 -7.18 -7.67
C ALA A 316 -5.99 -8.17 -8.57
N ASN A 317 -6.67 -9.17 -8.00
CA ASN A 317 -7.41 -10.21 -8.74
C ASN A 317 -8.93 -9.97 -8.80
N GLY A 318 -9.42 -8.83 -8.30
CA GLY A 318 -10.85 -8.47 -8.38
C GLY A 318 -11.74 -9.09 -7.30
N GLY A 319 -11.18 -9.64 -6.20
CA GLY A 319 -11.97 -10.01 -5.02
C GLY A 319 -11.77 -11.42 -4.48
N THR A 320 -10.96 -12.27 -5.10
CA THR A 320 -10.68 -13.59 -4.57
C THR A 320 -9.60 -13.53 -3.49
N LEU A 321 -9.97 -13.74 -2.23
CA LEU A 321 -9.03 -13.87 -1.14
C LEU A 321 -8.56 -15.31 -1.08
N TYR A 322 -7.34 -15.57 -1.51
CA TYR A 322 -6.69 -16.88 -1.38
C TYR A 322 -6.03 -17.05 -0.02
N TYR A 323 -5.94 -18.30 0.45
CA TYR A 323 -4.89 -18.64 1.38
C TYR A 323 -3.55 -18.52 0.67
N LEU A 324 -2.60 -17.85 1.29
CA LEU A 324 -1.24 -17.83 0.80
C LEU A 324 -0.59 -19.19 1.02
N GLN A 325 0.18 -19.66 0.06
CA GLN A 325 0.89 -20.93 0.16
C GLN A 325 2.35 -20.71 -0.25
N HIS A 326 3.26 -21.22 0.57
CA HIS A 326 4.70 -21.16 0.34
C HIS A 326 5.22 -22.59 0.10
N PRO A 327 5.31 -23.05 -1.17
CA PRO A 327 5.93 -24.33 -1.47
C PRO A 327 7.38 -24.35 -1.01
N THR A 328 7.78 -25.43 -0.33
CA THR A 328 9.12 -25.63 0.23
C THR A 328 9.85 -26.81 -0.41
N SER A 329 9.31 -27.32 -1.53
CA SER A 329 9.94 -28.35 -2.35
C SER A 329 9.44 -28.28 -3.79
N VAL A 330 10.20 -28.89 -4.70
CA VAL A 330 9.81 -29.01 -6.13
C VAL A 330 8.50 -29.76 -6.29
N ASP A 331 8.26 -30.82 -5.51
CA ASP A 331 7.03 -31.61 -5.57
C ASP A 331 5.80 -30.76 -5.18
N GLN A 332 5.93 -29.88 -4.18
CA GLN A 332 4.86 -28.95 -3.82
C GLN A 332 4.63 -27.87 -4.88
N VAL A 333 5.64 -27.52 -5.66
CA VAL A 333 5.47 -26.61 -6.81
C VAL A 333 4.73 -27.31 -7.94
N ILE A 334 5.08 -28.57 -8.25
CA ILE A 334 4.42 -29.36 -9.31
C ILE A 334 2.97 -29.68 -8.93
N GLY A 335 2.72 -30.05 -7.68
CA GLY A 335 1.37 -30.35 -7.15
C GLY A 335 0.62 -29.13 -6.60
N PHE A 336 1.03 -27.91 -6.96
CA PHE A 336 0.43 -26.71 -6.40
C PHE A 336 -1.02 -26.51 -6.85
N GLU A 337 -1.93 -26.39 -5.89
CA GLU A 337 -3.34 -26.07 -6.12
C GLU A 337 -3.75 -24.81 -5.35
N PRO A 338 -4.31 -23.81 -6.03
CA PRO A 338 -4.82 -22.59 -5.37
C PRO A 338 -5.93 -22.92 -4.38
N ARG A 339 -5.91 -22.31 -3.20
CA ARG A 339 -6.92 -22.48 -2.15
C ARG A 339 -7.63 -21.18 -1.86
N VAL A 340 -8.90 -21.09 -2.26
CA VAL A 340 -9.74 -19.93 -1.96
C VAL A 340 -10.11 -19.92 -0.49
N LYS A 341 -9.85 -18.82 0.19
CA LYS A 341 -10.26 -18.56 1.57
C LYS A 341 -11.66 -17.94 1.61
N ARG A 342 -11.88 -16.95 0.76
CA ARG A 342 -13.14 -16.19 0.67
C ARG A 342 -13.29 -15.57 -0.71
N GLN A 343 -14.53 -15.41 -1.16
CA GLN A 343 -14.87 -14.52 -2.27
C GLN A 343 -15.38 -13.22 -1.69
N LEU A 344 -14.73 -12.11 -2.06
CA LEU A 344 -15.07 -10.76 -1.61
C LEU A 344 -15.83 -10.04 -2.71
N ASP A 345 -16.91 -9.36 -2.35
CA ASP A 345 -17.68 -8.54 -3.30
C ASP A 345 -17.06 -7.14 -3.45
N ILE A 346 -15.80 -7.10 -3.89
CA ILE A 346 -15.04 -5.86 -4.08
C ILE A 346 -14.67 -5.57 -5.53
N GLY A 347 -14.92 -6.51 -6.44
CA GLY A 347 -14.55 -6.36 -7.86
C GLY A 347 -14.98 -5.01 -8.46
N PRO A 348 -16.25 -4.58 -8.31
CA PRO A 348 -16.71 -3.28 -8.79
C PRO A 348 -16.07 -2.08 -8.08
N LEU A 349 -15.47 -2.29 -6.90
CA LEU A 349 -14.88 -1.21 -6.08
C LEU A 349 -13.39 -1.03 -6.34
N VAL A 350 -12.72 -2.02 -6.94
CA VAL A 350 -11.29 -1.95 -7.24
C VAL A 350 -10.95 -0.74 -8.13
N PRO A 351 -11.69 -0.44 -9.22
CA PRO A 351 -11.43 0.76 -10.04
C PRO A 351 -11.56 2.06 -9.25
N GLU A 352 -12.44 2.11 -8.22
CA GLU A 352 -12.68 3.28 -7.39
C GLU A 352 -11.45 3.67 -6.53
N ILE A 353 -10.65 2.68 -6.11
CA ILE A 353 -9.43 2.91 -5.32
C ILE A 353 -8.16 2.92 -6.17
N ALA A 354 -8.19 2.31 -7.35
CA ALA A 354 -7.02 2.12 -8.23
C ALA A 354 -6.35 3.44 -8.60
N GLU A 355 -7.13 4.47 -8.96
CA GLU A 355 -6.61 5.80 -9.31
C GLU A 355 -5.84 6.44 -8.15
N GLY A 356 -6.36 6.30 -6.92
CA GLY A 356 -5.70 6.80 -5.71
C GLY A 356 -4.42 6.03 -5.37
N MET A 357 -4.38 4.71 -5.59
CA MET A 357 -3.21 3.87 -5.40
C MET A 357 -2.14 4.15 -6.48
N THR A 358 -2.54 4.35 -7.74
CA THR A 358 -1.66 4.84 -8.82
C THR A 358 -1.13 6.23 -8.50
N GLY A 359 -1.99 7.13 -8.03
CA GLY A 359 -1.62 8.48 -7.61
C GLY A 359 -0.57 8.48 -6.49
N ALA A 360 -0.63 7.52 -5.56
CA ALA A 360 0.38 7.38 -4.51
C ALA A 360 1.79 7.15 -5.09
N VAL A 361 1.89 6.38 -6.16
CA VAL A 361 3.16 6.09 -6.85
C VAL A 361 3.59 7.25 -7.74
N ARG A 362 2.69 7.82 -8.54
CA ARG A 362 3.04 8.84 -9.54
C ARG A 362 3.44 10.19 -8.92
N TYR A 363 2.70 10.68 -7.93
CA TYR A 363 2.91 12.01 -7.36
C TYR A 363 2.78 12.07 -5.82
N GLY A 364 2.34 10.97 -5.21
CA GLY A 364 2.01 10.89 -3.79
C GLY A 364 3.15 10.38 -2.91
N THR A 365 2.77 9.59 -1.90
CA THR A 365 3.68 9.13 -0.84
C THR A 365 4.68 8.08 -1.29
N ALA A 366 4.39 7.34 -2.36
CA ALA A 366 5.24 6.28 -2.92
C ALA A 366 6.08 6.72 -4.14
N ARG A 367 6.16 8.03 -4.46
CA ARG A 367 6.84 8.55 -5.66
C ARG A 367 8.33 8.15 -5.77
N ARG A 368 8.95 7.66 -4.70
CA ARG A 368 10.32 7.14 -4.73
C ARG A 368 10.45 5.85 -5.55
N LEU A 369 9.37 5.11 -5.74
CA LEU A 369 9.35 3.95 -6.62
C LEU A 369 9.78 4.34 -8.04
N GLY A 370 9.21 5.43 -8.57
CA GLY A 370 9.49 5.95 -9.91
C GLY A 370 10.93 6.43 -10.14
N LEU A 371 11.78 6.49 -9.10
CA LEU A 371 13.22 6.73 -9.27
C LEU A 371 13.95 5.51 -9.87
N ASN A 372 13.36 4.32 -9.75
CA ASN A 372 13.95 3.06 -10.20
C ASN A 372 13.12 2.36 -11.28
N PHE A 373 11.79 2.56 -11.31
CA PHE A 373 10.91 1.86 -12.23
C PHE A 373 9.69 2.69 -12.62
N SER A 374 9.40 2.75 -13.92
CA SER A 374 8.29 3.52 -14.49
C SER A 374 7.69 2.89 -15.75
N GLU A 375 8.17 1.72 -16.15
CA GLU A 375 7.82 1.04 -17.41
C GLU A 375 6.42 0.44 -17.37
N GLU A 376 6.02 -0.04 -16.20
CA GLU A 376 4.68 -0.62 -16.00
C GLU A 376 3.92 0.17 -14.93
N GLN A 377 2.60 0.04 -14.96
CA GLN A 377 1.75 0.68 -13.97
C GLN A 377 1.84 -0.05 -12.62
N ILE A 378 2.26 0.67 -11.60
CA ILE A 378 2.29 0.16 -10.23
C ILE A 378 1.24 0.89 -9.40
N LEU A 379 0.41 0.11 -8.71
CA LEU A 379 -0.56 0.58 -7.75
C LEU A 379 -0.11 0.19 -6.34
N GLY A 380 -0.19 1.12 -5.38
CA GLY A 380 0.28 0.76 -4.04
C GLY A 380 -0.06 1.75 -2.95
N LYS A 381 0.23 1.35 -1.72
CA LYS A 381 -0.01 2.15 -0.52
C LYS A 381 1.15 2.06 0.45
N THR A 382 1.63 3.22 0.89
CA THR A 382 2.67 3.33 1.93
C THR A 382 2.07 3.38 3.33
N GLY A 383 2.83 2.86 4.30
CA GLY A 383 2.62 3.06 5.72
C GLY A 383 3.89 3.56 6.40
N THR A 384 3.76 4.49 7.34
CA THR A 384 4.87 4.93 8.20
C THR A 384 4.31 5.30 9.56
N CYS A 385 4.83 4.68 10.58
CA CYS A 385 4.58 5.02 11.98
C CYS A 385 5.76 4.61 12.86
N SER A 386 5.65 4.85 14.17
CA SER A 386 6.66 4.44 15.14
C SER A 386 5.96 3.99 16.40
N LYS A 387 6.47 2.92 17.00
CA LYS A 387 6.01 2.39 18.26
C LYS A 387 7.22 1.87 19.06
N ASP A 388 7.27 2.17 20.34
CA ASP A 388 8.25 1.65 21.29
C ASP A 388 9.72 1.79 20.81
N GLY A 389 10.09 2.96 20.29
CA GLY A 389 11.44 3.22 19.79
C GLY A 389 11.79 2.53 18.46
N THR A 390 10.84 1.87 17.82
CA THR A 390 10.99 1.25 16.50
C THR A 390 10.13 2.00 15.49
N ARG A 391 10.71 2.30 14.34
CA ARG A 391 10.02 2.89 13.21
C ARG A 391 9.66 1.81 12.20
N PHE A 392 8.45 1.89 11.65
CA PHE A 392 7.95 0.98 10.64
C PHE A 392 7.78 1.68 9.29
N GLY A 393 8.20 1.00 8.25
CA GLY A 393 8.03 1.41 6.86
C GLY A 393 7.38 0.30 6.06
N TRP A 394 6.16 0.55 5.55
CA TRP A 394 5.40 -0.38 4.75
C TRP A 394 5.21 0.15 3.34
N PHE A 395 5.27 -0.75 2.39
CA PHE A 395 4.71 -0.53 1.07
C PHE A 395 4.16 -1.83 0.52
N ALA A 396 2.87 -1.84 0.24
CA ALA A 396 2.22 -2.94 -0.45
C ALA A 396 1.71 -2.45 -1.79
N SER A 397 1.99 -3.20 -2.84
CA SER A 397 1.73 -2.82 -4.22
C SER A 397 1.50 -4.02 -5.12
N TYR A 398 0.93 -3.77 -6.28
CA TYR A 398 0.93 -4.72 -7.37
C TYR A 398 1.28 -4.03 -8.69
N ALA A 399 1.97 -4.78 -9.55
CA ALA A 399 2.17 -4.42 -10.94
C ALA A 399 0.93 -4.83 -11.73
N ASP A 400 0.38 -3.89 -12.50
CA ASP A 400 -0.74 -4.10 -13.41
C ASP A 400 -0.19 -4.08 -14.82
N THR A 401 0.14 -5.28 -15.33
CA THR A 401 0.78 -5.44 -16.63
C THR A 401 -0.10 -6.23 -17.58
N GLN A 402 0.12 -6.06 -18.88
CA GLN A 402 -0.56 -6.87 -19.90
C GLN A 402 -0.26 -8.39 -19.78
N TYR A 403 0.76 -8.76 -19.03
CA TYR A 403 1.20 -10.13 -18.82
C TYR A 403 0.75 -10.72 -17.48
N GLY A 404 -0.11 -10.01 -16.74
CA GLY A 404 -0.61 -10.40 -15.45
C GLY A 404 -0.08 -9.53 -14.30
N HIS A 405 -0.41 -9.94 -13.10
CA HIS A 405 -0.13 -9.19 -11.89
C HIS A 405 0.93 -9.90 -11.03
N ILE A 406 1.71 -9.14 -10.30
CA ILE A 406 2.51 -9.61 -9.17
C ILE A 406 2.32 -8.64 -8.00
N VAL A 407 2.04 -9.19 -6.83
CA VAL A 407 1.92 -8.43 -5.59
C VAL A 407 3.25 -8.44 -4.85
N THR A 408 3.61 -7.30 -4.28
CA THR A 408 4.83 -7.15 -3.48
C THR A 408 4.52 -6.41 -2.19
N VAL A 409 4.94 -6.98 -1.07
CA VAL A 409 4.92 -6.33 0.23
C VAL A 409 6.35 -6.14 0.70
N VAL A 410 6.74 -4.89 0.94
CA VAL A 410 8.01 -4.54 1.61
C VAL A 410 7.67 -4.00 2.99
N PHE A 411 8.18 -4.66 4.02
CA PHE A 411 8.11 -4.21 5.39
C PHE A 411 9.51 -3.95 5.94
N LEU A 412 9.70 -2.79 6.54
CA LEU A 412 10.96 -2.35 7.15
C LEU A 412 10.74 -2.00 8.61
N GLN A 413 11.66 -2.36 9.47
CA GLN A 413 11.69 -1.94 10.87
C GLN A 413 13.06 -1.37 11.24
N GLY A 414 13.09 -0.47 12.25
CA GLY A 414 14.35 0.10 12.72
C GLY A 414 14.24 1.56 13.13
N GLY A 415 15.32 2.31 12.89
CA GLY A 415 15.37 3.74 13.09
C GLY A 415 15.26 4.53 11.78
N ARG A 416 16.13 5.53 11.59
CA ARG A 416 16.29 6.20 10.29
C ARG A 416 17.28 5.41 9.43
N PRO A 417 17.02 5.16 8.15
CA PRO A 417 16.04 5.75 7.22
C PRO A 417 14.75 4.93 7.01
N THR A 418 14.30 4.13 7.96
CA THR A 418 13.10 3.28 7.85
C THR A 418 11.82 4.12 7.74
N PHE A 419 11.09 4.00 6.63
CA PHE A 419 9.79 4.66 6.38
C PHE A 419 9.15 4.19 5.07
N GLY A 420 7.85 4.41 4.89
CA GLY A 420 7.10 3.92 3.73
C GLY A 420 7.67 4.32 2.36
N PRO A 421 8.08 5.57 2.12
CA PRO A 421 8.74 5.94 0.87
C PRO A 421 10.06 5.20 0.60
N LYS A 422 10.78 4.69 1.63
CA LYS A 422 11.96 3.83 1.43
C LYS A 422 11.54 2.42 1.03
N ALA A 423 10.47 1.89 1.62
CA ALA A 423 9.89 0.61 1.20
C ALA A 423 9.41 0.69 -0.27
N ALA A 424 8.79 1.80 -0.69
CA ALA A 424 8.42 2.03 -2.09
C ALA A 424 9.63 2.13 -3.04
N GLU A 425 10.74 2.73 -2.60
CA GLU A 425 12.00 2.77 -3.36
C GLU A 425 12.57 1.36 -3.58
N ILE A 426 12.52 0.51 -2.56
CA ILE A 426 12.94 -0.90 -2.62
C ILE A 426 12.05 -1.67 -3.60
N SER A 427 10.71 -1.50 -3.54
CA SER A 427 9.81 -2.12 -4.51
C SER A 427 10.11 -1.67 -5.95
N GLY A 428 10.50 -0.41 -6.16
CA GLY A 428 10.91 0.07 -7.47
C GLY A 428 12.15 -0.65 -8.01
N LYS A 429 13.15 -0.92 -7.16
CA LYS A 429 14.32 -1.72 -7.53
C LYS A 429 13.94 -3.16 -7.85
N PHE A 430 13.04 -3.76 -7.06
CA PHE A 430 12.52 -5.09 -7.27
C PHE A 430 11.82 -5.22 -8.63
N TYR A 431 10.87 -4.31 -8.94
CA TYR A 431 10.17 -4.33 -10.24
C TYR A 431 11.12 -4.07 -11.41
N ARG A 432 12.14 -3.22 -11.25
CA ARG A 432 13.21 -3.02 -12.23
C ARG A 432 13.95 -4.32 -12.53
N ALA A 433 14.40 -5.03 -11.51
CA ALA A 433 15.10 -6.30 -11.68
C ALA A 433 14.22 -7.34 -12.38
N LEU A 434 12.95 -7.46 -12.02
CA LEU A 434 12.01 -8.37 -12.71
C LEU A 434 11.83 -8.01 -14.19
N TYR A 435 11.72 -6.72 -14.49
CA TYR A 435 11.57 -6.24 -15.87
C TYR A 435 12.82 -6.53 -16.70
N ASP A 436 13.99 -6.23 -16.18
CA ASP A 436 15.29 -6.45 -16.84
C ASP A 436 15.57 -7.95 -17.09
N HIS A 437 15.00 -8.84 -16.27
CA HIS A 437 15.00 -10.30 -16.48
C HIS A 437 13.86 -10.83 -17.32
N ASN A 438 13.06 -9.98 -17.98
CA ASN A 438 11.90 -10.34 -18.79
C ASN A 438 10.85 -11.22 -18.06
N PHE A 439 10.79 -11.13 -16.72
CA PHE A 439 9.92 -11.95 -15.88
C PHE A 439 8.45 -11.86 -16.31
N PHE A 440 7.96 -10.68 -16.59
CA PHE A 440 6.56 -10.46 -16.99
C PHE A 440 6.26 -11.12 -18.34
N ALA A 441 7.12 -10.93 -19.36
CA ALA A 441 6.93 -11.51 -20.70
C ALA A 441 7.06 -13.04 -20.69
N ALA A 442 7.97 -13.61 -19.89
CA ALA A 442 8.15 -15.05 -19.79
C ALA A 442 6.91 -15.76 -19.20
N ARG A 443 6.21 -15.13 -18.25
CA ARG A 443 4.94 -15.67 -17.68
C ARG A 443 3.81 -15.66 -18.68
N ALA A 444 3.75 -14.69 -19.60
CA ALA A 444 2.74 -14.66 -20.66
C ALA A 444 2.85 -15.85 -21.62
N THR A 445 4.07 -16.21 -21.99
CA THR A 445 4.32 -17.36 -22.88
C THR A 445 3.96 -18.70 -22.25
N THR A 446 4.17 -18.86 -20.94
CA THR A 446 3.76 -20.07 -20.20
C THR A 446 2.23 -20.16 -20.05
N ALA A 447 1.55 -19.03 -19.85
CA ALA A 447 0.09 -19.00 -19.73
C ALA A 447 -0.64 -19.24 -21.06
N SER A 448 -0.02 -18.88 -22.20
CA SER A 448 -0.58 -19.06 -23.55
C SER A 448 -0.20 -20.39 -24.21
N GLY A 449 0.57 -21.25 -23.56
CA GLY A 449 0.97 -22.56 -24.11
C GLY A 449 1.91 -22.48 -25.32
N ILE A 450 2.46 -21.32 -25.65
CA ILE A 450 3.42 -21.13 -26.73
C ILE A 450 4.83 -21.25 -26.14
N PRO A 451 5.68 -22.19 -26.62
CA PRO A 451 7.05 -22.31 -26.11
C PRO A 451 7.85 -21.02 -26.37
N ALA A 452 8.55 -20.54 -25.36
CA ALA A 452 9.46 -19.40 -25.52
C ALA A 452 10.54 -19.76 -26.56
N GLU A 453 10.61 -18.99 -27.64
CA GLU A 453 11.68 -19.10 -28.63
C GLU A 453 13.02 -18.75 -27.93
N LYS A 454 13.95 -19.71 -27.90
CA LYS A 454 15.28 -19.47 -27.33
C LYS A 454 15.96 -18.33 -28.10
N PRO A 455 16.51 -17.31 -27.42
CA PRO A 455 17.29 -16.30 -28.11
C PRO A 455 18.43 -16.98 -28.87
N ALA A 456 18.53 -16.73 -30.17
CA ALA A 456 19.58 -17.23 -31.00
C ALA A 456 20.93 -16.72 -30.47
N VAL A 457 21.76 -17.64 -30.01
CA VAL A 457 23.18 -17.34 -29.66
C VAL A 457 23.87 -17.02 -30.98
N GLY A 458 24.10 -15.72 -31.20
CA GLY A 458 24.90 -15.26 -32.34
C GLY A 458 26.32 -15.76 -32.18
N VAL A 459 26.68 -16.73 -33.02
CA VAL A 459 28.08 -17.12 -33.24
C VAL A 459 28.72 -15.99 -34.03
N GLN A 460 29.55 -15.19 -33.38
CA GLN A 460 30.47 -14.33 -34.07
C GLN A 460 31.61 -15.19 -34.63
N GLN A 461 31.74 -15.17 -35.96
CA GLN A 461 32.95 -15.60 -36.68
C GLN A 461 34.03 -14.53 -36.60
#